data_754c57aaa4030859c7a0edcbd9083833
#
_entry.id   754c57aaa4030859c7a0edcbd9083833
#
_cell.length_a   1.000
_cell.length_b   1.000
_cell.length_c   1.000
_cell.angle_alpha   90.00
_cell.angle_beta   90.00
_cell.angle_gamma   90.00
#
_symmetry.space_group_name_H-M   'P 1'
#
loop_
_entity.id
_entity.type
_entity.pdbx_description
1 polymer ?
#
loop_
_entity_poly.entity_id
_entity_poly.type
_entity_poly.pdbx_seq_one_letter_code
_entity_poly.pdbx_strand_id
1 'polypeptide(L)'
;MQIGIIGVGKMGSGLISRLISDNHQVVAFDQDPQTVEKFKDNNVIITTNLDSFVKKLKSISNNTNLLIWVMVPSGDPTEVTLNKLKHLISKGDTIIDGGNSYYKDSIRRYKMFKSLDINFLDVGTSGGIWGPKNGYCLMIGGDSKPYQDAEPIFKSLSSNEQQAETFLVGSSGSGHFVKMIHNGIEYGMMQSLAEGFELLKE
;
A
#
# COMPACT_ATOMS: atom_id res chain seq x y z
N MET A 1 -3.87 -12.88 -8.79
CA MET A 1 -4.43 -12.87 -7.41
C MET A 1 -5.59 -11.87 -7.33
N GLN A 2 -6.35 -11.88 -6.23
CA GLN A 2 -7.37 -10.90 -5.92
C GLN A 2 -6.84 -9.97 -4.83
N ILE A 3 -7.09 -8.68 -4.96
CA ILE A 3 -6.66 -7.67 -3.99
C ILE A 3 -7.67 -6.52 -3.90
N GLY A 4 -7.85 -6.01 -2.70
CA GLY A 4 -8.62 -4.79 -2.45
C GLY A 4 -7.69 -3.59 -2.30
N ILE A 5 -8.01 -2.46 -2.94
CA ILE A 5 -7.29 -1.20 -2.80
C ILE A 5 -8.22 -0.14 -2.20
N ILE A 6 -7.84 0.43 -1.08
CA ILE A 6 -8.55 1.53 -0.41
C ILE A 6 -7.71 2.78 -0.50
N GLY A 7 -8.29 3.85 -1.06
CA GLY A 7 -7.58 5.08 -1.39
C GLY A 7 -7.03 5.04 -2.81
N VAL A 8 -7.73 5.70 -3.74
CA VAL A 8 -7.45 5.68 -5.19
C VAL A 8 -6.90 7.05 -5.66
N GLY A 9 -6.23 7.76 -4.79
CA GLY A 9 -5.47 8.96 -5.14
C GLY A 9 -4.32 8.66 -6.12
N LYS A 10 -3.35 9.56 -6.26
CA LYS A 10 -2.23 9.42 -7.22
C LYS A 10 -1.50 8.09 -7.07
N MET A 11 -1.12 7.72 -5.83
CA MET A 11 -0.39 6.47 -5.57
C MET A 11 -1.27 5.24 -5.79
N GLY A 12 -2.45 5.19 -5.15
CA GLY A 12 -3.34 4.03 -5.29
C GLY A 12 -3.77 3.77 -6.73
N SER A 13 -3.98 4.82 -7.53
CA SER A 13 -4.24 4.68 -8.96
C SER A 13 -3.09 4.02 -9.70
N GLY A 14 -1.86 4.40 -9.38
CA GLY A 14 -0.68 3.81 -9.98
C GLY A 14 -0.52 2.33 -9.62
N LEU A 15 -0.80 1.96 -8.36
CA LEU A 15 -0.82 0.56 -7.92
C LEU A 15 -1.86 -0.23 -8.72
N ILE A 16 -3.10 0.29 -8.83
CA ILE A 16 -4.19 -0.37 -9.58
C ILE A 16 -3.76 -0.59 -11.03
N SER A 17 -3.21 0.43 -11.69
CA SER A 17 -2.79 0.33 -13.11
C SER A 17 -1.77 -0.79 -13.33
N ARG A 18 -0.78 -0.93 -12.46
CA ARG A 18 0.21 -2.03 -12.54
C ARG A 18 -0.41 -3.39 -12.29
N LEU A 19 -1.25 -3.49 -11.25
CA LEU A 19 -1.89 -4.76 -10.87
C LEU A 19 -2.80 -5.31 -11.97
N ILE A 20 -3.60 -4.45 -12.62
CA ILE A 20 -4.45 -4.88 -13.74
C ILE A 20 -3.61 -5.26 -14.98
N SER A 21 -2.51 -4.54 -15.24
CA SER A 21 -1.59 -4.87 -16.34
C SER A 21 -0.94 -6.24 -16.16
N ASP A 22 -0.79 -6.69 -14.92
CA ASP A 22 -0.26 -8.02 -14.57
C ASP A 22 -1.36 -9.05 -14.23
N ASN A 23 -2.58 -8.80 -14.74
CA ASN A 23 -3.75 -9.68 -14.66
C ASN A 23 -4.24 -10.00 -13.23
N HIS A 24 -4.01 -9.12 -12.26
CA HIS A 24 -4.64 -9.22 -10.96
C HIS A 24 -6.08 -8.68 -11.00
N GLN A 25 -6.97 -9.28 -10.20
CA GLN A 25 -8.34 -8.79 -10.03
C GLN A 25 -8.36 -7.78 -8.87
N VAL A 26 -8.82 -6.57 -9.15
CA VAL A 26 -8.79 -5.47 -8.19
C VAL A 26 -10.21 -5.03 -7.82
N VAL A 27 -10.48 -4.97 -6.52
CA VAL A 27 -11.64 -4.24 -5.97
C VAL A 27 -11.13 -2.92 -5.42
N ALA A 28 -11.73 -1.81 -5.83
CA ALA A 28 -11.29 -0.47 -5.47
C ALA A 28 -12.37 0.29 -4.70
N PHE A 29 -11.93 1.04 -3.69
CA PHE A 29 -12.76 1.97 -2.93
C PHE A 29 -12.02 3.26 -2.63
N ASP A 30 -12.69 4.39 -2.83
CA ASP A 30 -12.28 5.70 -2.32
C ASP A 30 -13.50 6.43 -1.76
N GLN A 31 -13.28 7.36 -0.83
CA GLN A 31 -14.35 8.22 -0.30
C GLN A 31 -14.89 9.19 -1.35
N ASP A 32 -14.01 9.62 -2.29
CA ASP A 32 -14.39 10.41 -3.45
C ASP A 32 -14.70 9.49 -4.64
N PRO A 33 -15.98 9.34 -5.03
CA PRO A 33 -16.37 8.50 -6.16
C PRO A 33 -15.71 8.88 -7.49
N GLN A 34 -15.34 10.16 -7.68
CA GLN A 34 -14.73 10.62 -8.92
C GLN A 34 -13.34 10.00 -9.11
N THR A 35 -12.62 9.70 -8.04
CA THR A 35 -11.27 9.11 -8.13
C THR A 35 -11.29 7.69 -8.67
N VAL A 36 -12.36 6.93 -8.46
CA VAL A 36 -12.50 5.54 -8.93
C VAL A 36 -13.16 5.44 -10.31
N GLU A 37 -13.91 6.46 -10.72
CA GLU A 37 -14.66 6.48 -11.99
C GLU A 37 -13.76 6.24 -13.22
N LYS A 38 -12.51 6.73 -13.17
CA LYS A 38 -11.50 6.52 -14.22
C LYS A 38 -11.14 5.06 -14.49
N PHE A 39 -11.50 4.14 -13.59
CA PHE A 39 -11.24 2.71 -13.73
C PHE A 39 -12.47 1.91 -14.15
N LYS A 40 -13.61 2.55 -14.42
CA LYS A 40 -14.88 1.90 -14.74
C LYS A 40 -14.80 0.93 -15.92
N ASP A 41 -13.95 1.25 -16.91
CA ASP A 41 -13.79 0.44 -18.12
C ASP A 41 -12.58 -0.50 -18.08
N ASN A 42 -11.87 -0.58 -16.97
CA ASN A 42 -10.57 -1.26 -16.87
C ASN A 42 -10.61 -2.58 -16.07
N ASN A 43 -11.72 -3.30 -16.03
CA ASN A 43 -11.89 -4.53 -15.27
C ASN A 43 -11.62 -4.39 -13.74
N VAL A 44 -11.73 -3.17 -13.22
CA VAL A 44 -11.67 -2.89 -11.79
C VAL A 44 -13.07 -2.88 -11.21
N ILE A 45 -13.28 -3.60 -10.13
CA ILE A 45 -14.56 -3.62 -9.43
C ILE A 45 -14.62 -2.42 -8.49
N ILE A 46 -15.43 -1.42 -8.84
CA ILE A 46 -15.60 -0.20 -8.06
C ILE A 46 -16.69 -0.39 -7.02
N THR A 47 -16.47 0.10 -5.81
CA THR A 47 -17.41 0.06 -4.69
C THR A 47 -17.59 1.43 -4.05
N THR A 48 -18.74 1.64 -3.40
CA THR A 48 -19.15 2.95 -2.89
C THR A 48 -18.98 3.11 -1.37
N ASN A 49 -18.68 2.02 -0.67
CA ASN A 49 -18.44 2.02 0.78
C ASN A 49 -17.64 0.78 1.19
N LEU A 50 -17.09 0.78 2.41
CA LEU A 50 -16.25 -0.31 2.91
C LEU A 50 -16.99 -1.65 3.06
N ASP A 51 -18.28 -1.64 3.40
CA ASP A 51 -19.07 -2.88 3.51
C ASP A 51 -19.22 -3.57 2.15
N SER A 52 -19.59 -2.81 1.11
CA SER A 52 -19.69 -3.32 -0.25
C SER A 52 -18.33 -3.75 -0.79
N PHE A 53 -17.26 -3.02 -0.45
CA PHE A 53 -15.89 -3.34 -0.80
C PHE A 53 -15.48 -4.72 -0.24
N VAL A 54 -15.63 -4.94 1.06
CA VAL A 54 -15.27 -6.23 1.68
C VAL A 54 -16.15 -7.37 1.17
N LYS A 55 -17.47 -7.15 1.03
CA LYS A 55 -18.40 -8.14 0.45
C LYS A 55 -17.98 -8.55 -0.97
N LYS A 56 -17.63 -7.56 -1.80
CA LYS A 56 -17.23 -7.80 -3.18
C LYS A 56 -15.89 -8.52 -3.26
N LEU A 57 -14.91 -8.11 -2.46
CA LEU A 57 -13.62 -8.77 -2.38
C LEU A 57 -13.77 -10.23 -1.92
N LYS A 58 -14.59 -10.51 -0.91
CA LYS A 58 -14.93 -11.87 -0.48
C LYS A 58 -15.55 -12.70 -1.60
N SER A 59 -16.42 -12.11 -2.41
CA SER A 59 -17.11 -12.84 -3.50
C SER A 59 -16.18 -13.29 -4.62
N ILE A 60 -15.04 -12.63 -4.83
CA ILE A 60 -14.08 -12.97 -5.87
C ILE A 60 -12.87 -13.77 -5.34
N SER A 61 -12.65 -13.79 -4.03
CA SER A 61 -11.47 -14.44 -3.42
C SER A 61 -11.61 -15.97 -3.26
N ASN A 62 -12.70 -16.58 -3.72
CA ASN A 62 -12.90 -18.04 -3.73
C ASN A 62 -12.60 -18.72 -2.37
N ASN A 63 -13.06 -18.12 -1.28
CA ASN A 63 -12.83 -18.57 0.10
C ASN A 63 -11.35 -18.54 0.56
N THR A 64 -10.48 -17.83 -0.13
CA THR A 64 -9.14 -17.52 0.37
C THR A 64 -9.16 -16.30 1.28
N ASN A 65 -8.11 -16.16 2.11
CA ASN A 65 -7.93 -14.97 2.93
C ASN A 65 -7.85 -13.71 2.06
N LEU A 66 -8.43 -12.61 2.56
CA LEU A 66 -8.41 -11.34 1.86
C LEU A 66 -7.03 -10.69 1.95
N LEU A 67 -6.66 -10.00 0.88
CA LEU A 67 -5.51 -9.11 0.85
C LEU A 67 -6.01 -7.69 0.57
N ILE A 68 -5.79 -6.77 1.49
CA ILE A 68 -6.30 -5.39 1.42
C ILE A 68 -5.14 -4.42 1.58
N TRP A 69 -4.93 -3.58 0.58
CA TRP A 69 -3.95 -2.49 0.60
C TRP A 69 -4.64 -1.17 0.91
N VAL A 70 -4.22 -0.52 1.98
CA VAL A 70 -4.71 0.80 2.41
C VAL A 70 -3.69 1.85 1.98
N MET A 71 -4.12 2.78 1.11
CA MET A 71 -3.31 3.86 0.53
C MET A 71 -4.00 5.20 0.75
N VAL A 72 -4.37 5.49 1.98
CA VAL A 72 -5.00 6.75 2.39
C VAL A 72 -3.99 7.67 3.09
N PRO A 73 -4.29 8.97 3.25
CA PRO A 73 -3.43 9.87 4.02
C PRO A 73 -3.14 9.34 5.43
N SER A 74 -1.91 9.55 5.90
CA SER A 74 -1.48 9.15 7.25
C SER A 74 -2.25 9.90 8.35
N GLY A 75 -2.23 9.37 9.55
CA GLY A 75 -2.95 9.90 10.70
C GLY A 75 -4.40 9.43 10.75
N ASP A 76 -5.33 10.36 11.07
CA ASP A 76 -6.74 10.04 11.29
C ASP A 76 -7.44 9.28 10.14
N PRO A 77 -7.22 9.61 8.85
CA PRO A 77 -7.81 8.84 7.76
C PRO A 77 -7.43 7.37 7.80
N THR A 78 -6.16 7.05 8.09
CA THR A 78 -5.69 5.68 8.24
C THR A 78 -6.33 5.01 9.46
N GLU A 79 -6.35 5.68 10.61
CA GLU A 79 -6.95 5.13 11.84
C GLU A 79 -8.44 4.83 11.66
N VAL A 80 -9.20 5.76 11.10
CA VAL A 80 -10.64 5.57 10.84
C VAL A 80 -10.88 4.40 9.90
N THR A 81 -10.09 4.29 8.83
CA THR A 81 -10.21 3.21 7.85
C THR A 81 -9.92 1.86 8.49
N LEU A 82 -8.79 1.73 9.20
CA LEU A 82 -8.37 0.49 9.84
C LEU A 82 -9.34 0.07 10.96
N ASN A 83 -9.85 1.04 11.74
CA ASN A 83 -10.84 0.77 12.78
C ASN A 83 -12.18 0.27 12.23
N LYS A 84 -12.60 0.71 11.05
CA LYS A 84 -13.78 0.16 10.36
C LYS A 84 -13.49 -1.24 9.80
N LEU A 85 -12.35 -1.43 9.14
CA LEU A 85 -11.96 -2.70 8.54
C LEU A 85 -11.90 -3.85 9.56
N LYS A 86 -11.38 -3.62 10.76
CA LYS A 86 -11.25 -4.68 11.79
C LYS A 86 -12.56 -5.37 12.16
N HIS A 87 -13.71 -4.73 11.89
CA HIS A 87 -15.04 -5.31 12.14
C HIS A 87 -15.65 -6.02 10.92
N LEU A 88 -15.04 -5.85 9.74
CA LEU A 88 -15.56 -6.37 8.47
C LEU A 88 -14.76 -7.58 7.95
N ILE A 89 -13.52 -7.69 8.38
CA ILE A 89 -12.59 -8.74 7.97
C ILE A 89 -12.44 -9.82 9.04
N SER A 90 -11.76 -10.89 8.71
CA SER A 90 -11.75 -12.10 9.52
C SER A 90 -10.30 -12.56 9.81
N LYS A 91 -10.16 -13.49 10.73
CA LYS A 91 -8.91 -14.20 11.03
C LYS A 91 -8.25 -14.71 9.76
N GLY A 92 -6.96 -14.48 9.63
CA GLY A 92 -6.15 -14.88 8.49
C GLY A 92 -6.09 -13.86 7.36
N ASP A 93 -7.03 -12.91 7.30
CA ASP A 93 -6.97 -11.81 6.33
C ASP A 93 -5.71 -10.95 6.55
N THR A 94 -5.23 -10.32 5.49
CA THR A 94 -4.01 -9.49 5.53
C THR A 94 -4.33 -8.05 5.16
N ILE A 95 -3.94 -7.13 6.03
CA ILE A 95 -3.93 -5.69 5.76
C ILE A 95 -2.51 -5.25 5.45
N ILE A 96 -2.38 -4.44 4.41
CA ILE A 96 -1.16 -3.72 4.05
C ILE A 96 -1.42 -2.22 4.26
N ASP A 97 -0.71 -1.60 5.18
CA ASP A 97 -0.65 -0.14 5.31
C ASP A 97 0.47 0.37 4.40
N GLY A 98 0.10 0.86 3.22
CA GLY A 98 1.03 1.39 2.22
C GLY A 98 1.09 2.92 2.20
N GLY A 99 0.39 3.58 3.12
CA GLY A 99 0.45 5.03 3.30
C GLY A 99 1.81 5.50 3.80
N ASN A 100 1.97 6.82 3.95
CA ASN A 100 3.18 7.38 4.54
C ASN A 100 3.04 7.48 6.07
N SER A 101 2.78 6.35 6.72
CA SER A 101 2.47 6.27 8.14
C SER A 101 3.71 6.41 9.03
N TYR A 102 3.50 6.90 10.25
CA TYR A 102 4.54 6.92 11.26
C TYR A 102 4.81 5.50 11.78
N TYR A 103 6.05 5.06 11.76
CA TYR A 103 6.43 3.67 12.05
C TYR A 103 5.98 3.17 13.44
N LYS A 104 5.91 4.05 14.45
CA LYS A 104 5.41 3.66 15.78
C LYS A 104 3.90 3.35 15.78
N ASP A 105 3.14 4.03 14.92
CA ASP A 105 1.73 3.68 14.72
C ASP A 105 1.58 2.33 14.02
N SER A 106 2.46 2.00 13.08
CA SER A 106 2.49 0.69 12.43
C SER A 106 2.71 -0.43 13.44
N ILE A 107 3.65 -0.25 14.39
CA ILE A 107 3.89 -1.21 15.47
C ILE A 107 2.64 -1.37 16.35
N ARG A 108 1.95 -0.28 16.68
CA ARG A 108 0.71 -0.29 17.47
C ARG A 108 -0.42 -1.00 16.73
N ARG A 109 -0.60 -0.68 15.43
CA ARG A 109 -1.61 -1.30 14.55
C ARG A 109 -1.36 -2.80 14.40
N TYR A 110 -0.11 -3.20 14.17
CA TYR A 110 0.27 -4.62 14.12
C TYR A 110 -0.17 -5.37 15.39
N LYS A 111 0.13 -4.84 16.59
CA LYS A 111 -0.28 -5.48 17.85
C LYS A 111 -1.80 -5.62 17.95
N MET A 112 -2.55 -4.61 17.54
CA MET A 112 -4.01 -4.63 17.51
C MET A 112 -4.55 -5.71 16.57
N PHE A 113 -4.07 -5.76 15.31
CA PHE A 113 -4.54 -6.76 14.35
C PHE A 113 -4.08 -8.17 14.71
N LYS A 114 -2.87 -8.33 15.23
CA LYS A 114 -2.35 -9.61 15.73
C LYS A 114 -3.23 -10.20 16.83
N SER A 115 -3.78 -9.38 17.73
CA SER A 115 -4.70 -9.85 18.78
C SER A 115 -6.04 -10.37 18.23
N LEU A 116 -6.34 -10.08 16.98
CA LEU A 116 -7.53 -10.55 16.23
C LEU A 116 -7.19 -11.67 15.23
N ASP A 117 -5.98 -12.21 15.29
CA ASP A 117 -5.44 -13.17 14.30
C ASP A 117 -5.49 -12.65 12.85
N ILE A 118 -5.46 -11.33 12.64
CA ILE A 118 -5.37 -10.67 11.35
C ILE A 118 -3.91 -10.28 11.09
N ASN A 119 -3.43 -10.54 9.87
CA ASN A 119 -2.09 -10.18 9.46
C ASN A 119 -1.99 -8.69 9.14
N PHE A 120 -0.86 -8.09 9.48
CA PHE A 120 -0.60 -6.69 9.19
C PHE A 120 0.83 -6.51 8.67
N LEU A 121 0.96 -5.84 7.52
CA LEU A 121 2.23 -5.42 6.92
C LEU A 121 2.24 -3.90 6.80
N ASP A 122 3.36 -3.28 7.12
CA ASP A 122 3.61 -1.88 6.82
C ASP A 122 4.57 -1.77 5.64
N VAL A 123 4.20 -0.94 4.66
CA VAL A 123 4.93 -0.85 3.40
C VAL A 123 5.30 0.59 3.08
N GLY A 124 6.58 0.90 3.19
CA GLY A 124 7.14 2.12 2.63
C GLY A 124 7.15 2.03 1.11
N THR A 125 6.22 2.73 0.45
CA THR A 125 6.09 2.73 -1.01
C THR A 125 6.85 3.92 -1.59
N SER A 126 7.88 3.69 -2.37
CA SER A 126 8.69 4.70 -3.07
C SER A 126 8.55 4.56 -4.58
N GLY A 127 8.52 5.68 -5.32
CA GLY A 127 8.34 5.70 -6.79
C GLY A 127 7.49 6.88 -7.27
N GLY A 128 6.67 7.46 -6.40
CA GLY A 128 5.89 8.66 -6.66
C GLY A 128 5.09 8.58 -7.97
N ILE A 129 5.12 9.66 -8.74
CA ILE A 129 4.42 9.79 -10.04
C ILE A 129 5.00 8.90 -11.15
N TRP A 130 6.23 8.43 -10.98
CA TRP A 130 6.91 7.55 -11.93
C TRP A 130 6.66 6.07 -11.68
N GLY A 131 6.15 5.73 -10.50
CA GLY A 131 5.86 4.35 -10.09
C GLY A 131 4.99 3.57 -11.08
N PRO A 132 3.93 4.13 -11.69
CA PRO A 132 3.13 3.41 -12.67
C PRO A 132 3.95 2.93 -13.87
N LYS A 133 4.92 3.70 -14.32
CA LYS A 133 5.79 3.38 -15.46
C LYS A 133 6.99 2.53 -15.05
N ASN A 134 7.70 2.94 -14.01
CA ASN A 134 9.01 2.38 -13.66
C ASN A 134 8.94 1.29 -12.59
N GLY A 135 7.80 1.14 -11.92
CA GLY A 135 7.66 0.30 -10.72
C GLY A 135 7.93 1.07 -9.43
N TYR A 136 7.66 0.39 -8.33
CA TYR A 136 7.83 0.92 -6.98
C TYR A 136 8.91 0.15 -6.24
N CYS A 137 9.72 0.85 -5.45
CA CYS A 137 10.54 0.24 -4.42
C CYS A 137 9.69 0.06 -3.15
N LEU A 138 9.58 -1.17 -2.66
CA LEU A 138 8.73 -1.54 -1.53
C LEU A 138 9.58 -2.02 -0.35
N MET A 139 9.58 -1.25 0.73
CA MET A 139 10.23 -1.59 1.99
C MET A 139 9.16 -2.14 2.93
N ILE A 140 9.18 -3.44 3.18
CA ILE A 140 8.07 -4.14 3.85
C ILE A 140 8.49 -4.55 5.26
N GLY A 141 7.66 -4.19 6.24
CA GLY A 141 7.79 -4.63 7.63
C GLY A 141 6.64 -5.54 8.04
N GLY A 142 6.95 -6.59 8.82
CA GLY A 142 5.95 -7.53 9.33
C GLY A 142 6.42 -8.96 9.43
N ASP A 143 5.47 -9.89 9.57
CA ASP A 143 5.75 -11.31 9.64
C ASP A 143 6.08 -11.88 8.26
N SER A 144 6.99 -12.85 8.18
CA SER A 144 7.45 -13.45 6.91
C SER A 144 6.35 -14.21 6.16
N LYS A 145 5.43 -14.88 6.86
CA LYS A 145 4.37 -15.66 6.19
C LYS A 145 3.43 -14.78 5.36
N PRO A 146 2.78 -13.71 5.91
CA PRO A 146 1.95 -12.83 5.10
C PRO A 146 2.74 -12.08 4.02
N TYR A 147 4.02 -11.78 4.22
CA TYR A 147 4.90 -11.26 3.17
C TYR A 147 5.01 -12.25 1.99
N GLN A 148 5.32 -13.53 2.27
CA GLN A 148 5.41 -14.57 1.24
C GLN A 148 4.09 -14.78 0.49
N ASP A 149 2.97 -14.77 1.21
CA ASP A 149 1.64 -14.93 0.61
C ASP A 149 1.28 -13.77 -0.33
N ALA A 150 1.76 -12.56 -0.04
CA ALA A 150 1.54 -11.35 -0.85
C ALA A 150 2.66 -11.11 -1.90
N GLU A 151 3.71 -11.94 -1.93
CA GLU A 151 4.88 -11.75 -2.81
C GLU A 151 4.52 -11.55 -4.30
N PRO A 152 3.54 -12.27 -4.90
CA PRO A 152 3.16 -12.03 -6.29
C PRO A 152 2.64 -10.60 -6.52
N ILE A 153 1.92 -10.02 -5.55
CA ILE A 153 1.46 -8.62 -5.62
C ILE A 153 2.66 -7.67 -5.55
N PHE A 154 3.57 -7.90 -4.63
CA PHE A 154 4.77 -7.06 -4.50
C PHE A 154 5.64 -7.09 -5.76
N LYS A 155 5.80 -8.26 -6.37
CA LYS A 155 6.53 -8.42 -7.64
C LYS A 155 5.88 -7.64 -8.78
N SER A 156 4.57 -7.68 -8.91
CA SER A 156 3.84 -6.92 -9.94
C SER A 156 3.95 -5.41 -9.75
N LEU A 157 4.10 -4.97 -8.52
CA LEU A 157 4.25 -3.54 -8.21
C LEU A 157 5.68 -3.05 -8.35
N SER A 158 6.68 -3.92 -8.23
CA SER A 158 8.09 -3.54 -8.35
C SER A 158 8.50 -3.26 -9.79
N SER A 159 9.73 -2.75 -9.99
CA SER A 159 10.25 -2.55 -11.33
C SER A 159 10.50 -3.90 -12.03
N ASN A 160 10.35 -3.92 -13.36
CA ASN A 160 10.56 -5.12 -14.17
C ASN A 160 12.06 -5.37 -14.48
N GLU A 161 12.94 -4.49 -14.03
CA GLU A 161 14.36 -4.62 -14.26
C GLU A 161 14.98 -5.54 -13.19
N GLN A 162 15.61 -6.57 -13.63
CA GLN A 162 16.43 -7.67 -13.07
C GLN A 162 16.74 -7.75 -11.56
N GLN A 163 16.36 -6.78 -10.75
CA GLN A 163 16.48 -6.78 -9.28
C GLN A 163 15.12 -6.49 -8.65
N ALA A 164 14.64 -7.46 -7.87
CA ALA A 164 13.41 -7.27 -7.10
C ALA A 164 13.58 -6.06 -6.14
N GLU A 165 12.81 -5.02 -6.36
CA GLU A 165 12.79 -3.82 -5.51
C GLU A 165 11.78 -3.99 -4.36
N THR A 166 11.65 -5.21 -3.86
CA THR A 166 10.78 -5.53 -2.73
C THR A 166 11.60 -6.25 -1.66
N PHE A 167 11.59 -5.71 -0.45
CA PHE A 167 12.39 -6.25 0.64
C PHE A 167 11.57 -6.38 1.91
N LEU A 168 11.57 -7.57 2.52
CA LEU A 168 11.17 -7.72 3.92
C LEU A 168 12.34 -7.20 4.78
N VAL A 169 12.23 -5.92 5.18
CA VAL A 169 13.33 -5.21 5.86
C VAL A 169 13.37 -5.45 7.37
N GLY A 170 12.37 -6.11 7.92
CA GLY A 170 12.32 -6.47 9.33
C GLY A 170 10.91 -6.68 9.87
N SER A 171 10.77 -6.67 11.19
CA SER A 171 9.48 -6.78 11.87
C SER A 171 8.59 -5.57 11.59
N SER A 172 7.31 -5.63 12.04
CA SER A 172 6.37 -4.53 11.82
C SER A 172 6.90 -3.18 12.32
N GLY A 173 6.67 -2.14 11.53
CA GLY A 173 7.22 -0.80 11.67
C GLY A 173 8.52 -0.57 10.89
N SER A 174 9.25 -1.63 10.54
CA SER A 174 10.54 -1.50 9.83
C SER A 174 10.38 -0.94 8.42
N GLY A 175 9.29 -1.26 7.73
CA GLY A 175 9.03 -0.75 6.38
C GLY A 175 8.90 0.77 6.36
N HIS A 176 8.01 1.29 7.17
CA HIS A 176 7.83 2.74 7.31
C HIS A 176 9.06 3.44 7.93
N PHE A 177 9.77 2.76 8.86
CA PHE A 177 11.01 3.31 9.42
C PHE A 177 12.10 3.48 8.35
N VAL A 178 12.37 2.45 7.56
CA VAL A 178 13.37 2.51 6.48
C VAL A 178 12.99 3.59 5.46
N LYS A 179 11.71 3.66 5.08
CA LYS A 179 11.20 4.72 4.19
C LYS A 179 11.43 6.12 4.78
N MET A 180 11.15 6.30 6.07
CA MET A 180 11.36 7.58 6.76
C MET A 180 12.84 7.99 6.75
N ILE A 181 13.77 7.06 7.03
CA ILE A 181 15.21 7.34 7.01
C ILE A 181 15.69 7.67 5.60
N HIS A 182 15.26 6.87 4.59
CA HIS A 182 15.55 7.13 3.19
C HIS A 182 15.13 8.55 2.78
N ASN A 183 13.88 8.92 3.07
CA ASN A 183 13.36 10.24 2.74
C ASN A 183 14.11 11.35 3.48
N GLY A 184 14.48 11.16 4.74
CA GLY A 184 15.28 12.14 5.49
C GLY A 184 16.63 12.41 4.84
N ILE A 185 17.31 11.38 4.40
CA ILE A 185 18.61 11.50 3.67
C ILE A 185 18.39 12.19 2.32
N GLU A 186 17.41 11.73 1.54
CA GLU A 186 17.10 12.27 0.20
C GLU A 186 16.81 13.78 0.27
N TYR A 187 15.92 14.21 1.16
CA TYR A 187 15.56 15.62 1.31
C TYR A 187 16.75 16.47 1.81
N GLY A 188 17.59 15.93 2.70
CA GLY A 188 18.82 16.61 3.13
C GLY A 188 19.80 16.84 1.96
N MET A 189 19.99 15.83 1.13
CA MET A 189 20.82 15.94 -0.08
C MET A 189 20.24 16.95 -1.08
N MET A 190 18.92 16.89 -1.33
CA MET A 190 18.24 17.82 -2.23
C MET A 190 18.36 19.27 -1.77
N GLN A 191 18.22 19.52 -0.46
CA GLN A 191 18.37 20.85 0.11
C GLN A 191 19.78 21.39 -0.09
N SER A 192 20.80 20.59 0.21
CA SER A 192 22.20 20.98 0.01
C SER A 192 22.53 21.31 -1.45
N LEU A 193 22.00 20.53 -2.40
CA LEU A 193 22.13 20.80 -3.83
C LEU A 193 21.41 22.10 -4.23
N ALA A 194 20.18 22.32 -3.73
CA ALA A 194 19.42 23.52 -4.04
C ALA A 194 20.13 24.79 -3.57
N GLU A 195 20.66 24.80 -2.35
CA GLU A 195 21.45 25.92 -1.82
C GLU A 195 22.71 26.18 -2.63
N GLY A 196 23.44 25.12 -3.03
CA GLY A 196 24.61 25.24 -3.87
C GLY A 196 24.31 25.82 -5.26
N PHE A 197 23.22 25.41 -5.90
CA PHE A 197 22.77 25.96 -7.18
C PHE A 197 22.29 27.41 -7.07
N GLU A 198 21.72 27.81 -5.95
CA GLU A 198 21.31 29.19 -5.70
C GLU A 198 22.54 30.12 -5.67
N LEU A 199 23.59 29.74 -4.93
CA LEU A 199 24.85 30.47 -4.89
C LEU A 199 25.54 30.58 -6.26
N LEU A 200 25.38 29.60 -7.14
CA LEU A 200 26.00 29.65 -8.48
C LEU A 200 25.23 30.58 -9.45
N LYS A 201 24.08 31.09 -9.10
CA LYS A 201 23.31 32.04 -9.91
C LYS A 201 23.67 33.51 -9.62
N GLU A 202 24.29 33.80 -8.49
CA GLU A 202 24.78 35.11 -8.11
C GLU A 202 26.14 35.41 -8.80
#